data_81bc28f0974bc5007c6235f5170ee078
#
_entry.id   81bc28f0974bc5007c6235f5170ee078
#
_cell.length_a   1.000
_cell.length_b   1.000
_cell.length_c   1.000
_cell.angle_alpha   90.00
_cell.angle_beta   90.00
_cell.angle_gamma   90.00
#
_symmetry.space_group_name_H-M   'P 1'
#
loop_
_entity.id
_entity.type
_entity.pdbx_description
1 polymer ?
#
loop_
_entity_poly.entity_id
_entity_poly.type
_entity_poly.pdbx_seq_one_letter_code
_entity_poly.pdbx_strand_id
1 'polypeptide(L)'
;MALRNYGVTAVLVLLTLTGCRDEQKIQAEQTALVNNALENLVTVKGGRFQMGDFGPLTGEKLPFSADADNKPLHWVTLSDFRISKYRVTWGEFNRWLEIQGRVPNDYFQEMANDSDPDYASLKIALGNNYPASVSWQDAQAYCRWLGKASGRHIDLPTEAQWEYAARSRGQFLIFGNSDNRYHYENDNARNIAPSTENRPVGSYAPNPLGLYDIQGNGADWIRDWYAADYYSRSPENDPQGPDDGDKRVIRGLPRDAGEGYTITRGSMKPDTVQGPPSRTTGFRCAENISSAK
;
A
#
# COMPACT_ATOMS: atom_id res chain seq x y z
N MET A 1 -67.21 27.31 -7.58
CA MET A 1 -65.87 27.88 -7.24
C MET A 1 -65.03 26.77 -6.72
N ALA A 2 -64.33 26.12 -7.60
CA ALA A 2 -63.45 25.01 -7.26
C ALA A 2 -62.10 25.25 -7.96
N LEU A 3 -61.09 25.55 -7.16
CA LEU A 3 -59.70 25.66 -7.62
C LEU A 3 -58.79 24.86 -6.67
N ARG A 4 -58.26 23.80 -7.22
CA ARG A 4 -56.85 23.44 -7.23
C ARG A 4 -56.24 22.69 -6.09
N ASN A 5 -55.86 21.50 -6.37
CA ASN A 5 -54.71 20.82 -5.76
C ASN A 5 -54.02 19.96 -6.84
N TYR A 6 -53.17 20.58 -7.69
CA TYR A 6 -52.33 19.88 -8.66
C TYR A 6 -50.86 20.29 -8.61
N GLY A 7 -50.36 20.78 -7.48
CA GLY A 7 -49.02 21.33 -7.43
C GLY A 7 -47.98 20.59 -6.56
N VAL A 8 -48.40 19.66 -5.70
CA VAL A 8 -47.47 19.10 -4.68
C VAL A 8 -46.95 17.71 -5.05
N THR A 9 -47.68 16.94 -5.86
CA THR A 9 -47.30 15.54 -6.15
C THR A 9 -46.16 15.40 -7.16
N ALA A 10 -45.95 16.35 -8.07
CA ALA A 10 -44.92 16.29 -9.09
C ALA A 10 -43.49 16.54 -8.55
N VAL A 11 -43.36 17.37 -7.51
CA VAL A 11 -42.07 17.72 -6.92
C VAL A 11 -41.50 16.55 -6.06
N LEU A 12 -42.37 15.81 -5.36
CA LEU A 12 -41.92 14.66 -4.55
C LEU A 12 -41.45 13.50 -5.44
N VAL A 13 -42.04 13.25 -6.57
CA VAL A 13 -41.64 12.18 -7.52
C VAL A 13 -40.30 12.49 -8.19
N LEU A 14 -40.02 13.76 -8.48
CA LEU A 14 -38.73 14.15 -9.07
C LEU A 14 -37.56 14.00 -8.07
N LEU A 15 -37.77 14.34 -6.80
CA LEU A 15 -36.75 14.20 -5.75
C LEU A 15 -36.41 12.73 -5.46
N THR A 16 -37.37 11.82 -5.51
CA THR A 16 -37.12 10.38 -5.31
C THR A 16 -36.41 9.76 -6.53
N LEU A 17 -36.64 10.23 -7.75
CA LEU A 17 -35.97 9.71 -8.93
C LEU A 17 -34.50 10.17 -9.05
N THR A 18 -34.16 11.36 -8.60
CA THR A 18 -32.77 11.83 -8.55
C THR A 18 -31.98 11.10 -7.49
N GLY A 19 -32.51 10.93 -6.28
CA GLY A 19 -31.85 10.16 -5.22
C GLY A 19 -31.56 8.71 -5.62
N CYS A 20 -32.49 8.00 -6.24
CA CYS A 20 -32.27 6.64 -6.73
C CYS A 20 -31.20 6.54 -7.82
N ARG A 21 -31.07 7.55 -8.68
CA ARG A 21 -30.04 7.58 -9.74
C ARG A 21 -28.65 7.79 -9.13
N ASP A 22 -28.53 8.66 -8.13
CA ASP A 22 -27.26 8.91 -7.46
C ASP A 22 -26.79 7.68 -6.67
N GLU A 23 -27.70 7.00 -5.98
CA GLU A 23 -27.40 5.73 -5.28
C GLU A 23 -26.95 4.62 -6.24
N GLN A 24 -27.62 4.45 -7.39
CA GLN A 24 -27.25 3.47 -8.39
C GLN A 24 -25.86 3.76 -8.99
N LYS A 25 -25.53 5.02 -9.21
CA LYS A 25 -24.22 5.45 -9.69
C LYS A 25 -23.13 5.11 -8.66
N ILE A 26 -23.32 5.49 -7.40
CA ILE A 26 -22.38 5.20 -6.31
C ILE A 26 -22.17 3.69 -6.18
N GLN A 27 -23.23 2.88 -6.25
CA GLN A 27 -23.13 1.42 -6.18
C GLN A 27 -22.36 0.83 -7.37
N ALA A 28 -22.54 1.36 -8.58
CA ALA A 28 -21.80 0.94 -9.76
C ALA A 28 -20.31 1.29 -9.64
N GLU A 29 -19.99 2.48 -9.15
CA GLU A 29 -18.64 2.95 -8.91
C GLU A 29 -17.94 2.12 -7.81
N GLN A 30 -18.66 1.82 -6.72
CA GLN A 30 -18.16 0.91 -5.68
C GLN A 30 -17.84 -0.47 -6.25
N THR A 31 -18.76 -1.04 -7.03
CA THR A 31 -18.57 -2.35 -7.65
C THR A 31 -17.35 -2.36 -8.58
N ALA A 32 -17.19 -1.32 -9.40
CA ALA A 32 -16.04 -1.19 -10.30
C ALA A 32 -14.72 -1.09 -9.54
N LEU A 33 -14.66 -0.26 -8.48
CA LEU A 33 -13.46 -0.10 -7.66
C LEU A 33 -13.09 -1.41 -6.94
N VAL A 34 -14.07 -2.10 -6.37
CA VAL A 34 -13.86 -3.40 -5.70
C VAL A 34 -13.34 -4.44 -6.69
N ASN A 35 -13.96 -4.58 -7.86
CA ASN A 35 -13.54 -5.55 -8.86
C ASN A 35 -12.11 -5.29 -9.34
N ASN A 36 -11.78 -4.04 -9.66
CA ASN A 36 -10.43 -3.66 -10.05
C ASN A 36 -9.40 -4.00 -8.97
N ALA A 37 -9.69 -3.69 -7.71
CA ALA A 37 -8.80 -4.01 -6.59
C ALA A 37 -8.60 -5.52 -6.41
N LEU A 38 -9.66 -6.32 -6.57
CA LEU A 38 -9.59 -7.79 -6.44
C LEU A 38 -8.84 -8.46 -7.61
N GLU A 39 -8.98 -7.96 -8.83
CA GLU A 39 -8.26 -8.43 -10.02
C GLU A 39 -6.74 -8.17 -9.88
N ASN A 40 -6.37 -7.14 -9.15
CA ASN A 40 -4.98 -6.79 -8.85
C ASN A 40 -4.38 -7.54 -7.66
N LEU A 41 -5.08 -8.49 -7.04
CA LEU A 41 -4.53 -9.31 -5.97
C LEU A 41 -3.72 -10.48 -6.53
N VAL A 42 -2.45 -10.55 -6.16
CA VAL A 42 -1.54 -11.67 -6.47
C VAL A 42 -1.63 -12.72 -5.35
N THR A 43 -1.87 -13.98 -5.72
CA THR A 43 -1.86 -15.09 -4.76
C THR A 43 -0.44 -15.49 -4.43
N VAL A 44 -0.11 -15.48 -3.14
CA VAL A 44 1.17 -15.89 -2.59
C VAL A 44 0.96 -17.15 -1.78
N LYS A 45 1.51 -18.27 -2.26
CA LYS A 45 1.54 -19.51 -1.49
C LYS A 45 2.40 -19.32 -0.26
N GLY A 46 1.85 -19.63 0.89
CA GLY A 46 2.53 -19.60 2.17
C GLY A 46 3.73 -20.54 2.21
N GLY A 47 4.43 -20.51 3.30
CA GLY A 47 5.61 -21.33 3.54
C GLY A 47 6.50 -20.77 4.63
N ARG A 48 7.59 -21.47 4.89
CA ARG A 48 8.55 -21.13 5.93
C ARG A 48 9.75 -20.41 5.35
N PHE A 49 10.18 -19.32 5.96
CA PHE A 49 11.35 -18.55 5.53
C PHE A 49 12.08 -17.93 6.72
N GLN A 50 13.28 -17.46 6.48
CA GLN A 50 14.05 -16.70 7.46
C GLN A 50 13.82 -15.20 7.21
N MET A 51 13.16 -14.53 8.15
CA MET A 51 12.86 -13.11 8.13
C MET A 51 13.98 -12.32 8.80
N GLY A 52 14.33 -11.17 8.21
CA GLY A 52 15.36 -10.27 8.71
C GLY A 52 16.64 -10.28 7.89
N ASP A 53 17.74 -9.78 8.48
CA ASP A 53 19.03 -9.66 7.81
C ASP A 53 19.70 -11.01 7.59
N PHE A 54 19.59 -11.54 6.39
CA PHE A 54 20.17 -12.82 5.98
C PHE A 54 21.59 -12.71 5.41
N GLY A 55 22.23 -11.55 5.47
CA GLY A 55 23.61 -11.34 5.03
C GLY A 55 24.59 -12.38 5.57
N PRO A 56 24.52 -12.75 6.86
CA PRO A 56 25.40 -13.78 7.43
C PRO A 56 25.29 -15.17 6.77
N LEU A 57 24.22 -15.44 6.04
CA LEU A 57 24.02 -16.72 5.33
C LEU A 57 24.47 -16.68 3.87
N THR A 58 24.85 -15.52 3.36
CA THR A 58 25.18 -15.31 1.94
C THR A 58 26.54 -14.66 1.76
N GLY A 59 27.15 -14.84 0.59
CA GLY A 59 28.36 -14.13 0.16
C GLY A 59 29.48 -14.05 1.21
N GLU A 60 29.79 -12.84 1.62
CA GLU A 60 30.88 -12.54 2.58
C GLU A 60 30.51 -12.86 4.03
N LYS A 61 29.32 -13.36 4.31
CA LYS A 61 28.80 -13.68 5.65
C LYS A 61 28.73 -12.49 6.62
N LEU A 62 28.59 -11.30 6.07
CA LEU A 62 28.42 -10.06 6.79
C LEU A 62 26.96 -9.59 6.73
N PRO A 63 26.45 -8.91 7.77
CA PRO A 63 25.15 -8.26 7.69
C PRO A 63 25.08 -7.27 6.52
N PHE A 64 23.92 -7.18 5.87
CA PHE A 64 23.66 -6.19 4.84
C PHE A 64 23.36 -4.79 5.42
N SER A 65 22.89 -4.74 6.66
CA SER A 65 22.55 -3.51 7.35
C SER A 65 23.25 -3.40 8.70
N ALA A 66 23.64 -2.17 9.06
CA ALA A 66 24.13 -1.85 10.43
C ALA A 66 22.98 -1.84 11.46
N ASP A 67 21.72 -1.72 11.01
CA ASP A 67 20.55 -1.65 11.88
C ASP A 67 20.37 -2.91 12.72
N ALA A 68 19.98 -2.72 13.96
CA ALA A 68 19.72 -3.81 14.90
C ALA A 68 18.26 -4.30 14.84
N ASP A 69 17.34 -3.50 14.29
CA ASP A 69 15.92 -3.76 14.35
C ASP A 69 15.41 -4.81 13.36
N ASN A 70 16.22 -5.17 12.36
CA ASN A 70 15.99 -6.29 11.44
C ASN A 70 16.71 -7.57 11.84
N LYS A 71 17.10 -7.69 13.11
CA LYS A 71 17.80 -8.80 13.73
C LYS A 71 17.11 -9.22 15.04
N PRO A 72 17.29 -10.47 15.50
CA PRO A 72 17.99 -11.56 14.82
C PRO A 72 17.22 -12.07 13.58
N LEU A 73 17.95 -12.70 12.66
CA LEU A 73 17.34 -13.54 11.63
C LEU A 73 16.55 -14.66 12.32
N HIS A 74 15.28 -14.84 11.98
CA HIS A 74 14.41 -15.79 12.66
C HIS A 74 13.45 -16.49 11.69
N TRP A 75 12.96 -17.66 12.09
CA TRP A 75 12.02 -18.41 11.28
C TRP A 75 10.61 -17.86 11.39
N VAL A 76 9.96 -17.72 10.24
CA VAL A 76 8.55 -17.36 10.11
C VAL A 76 7.88 -18.34 9.15
N THR A 77 6.68 -18.79 9.50
CA THR A 77 5.81 -19.60 8.66
C THR A 77 4.54 -18.83 8.39
N LEU A 78 4.19 -18.65 7.12
CA LEU A 78 3.00 -17.92 6.69
C LEU A 78 1.99 -18.87 6.05
N SER A 79 0.72 -18.63 6.35
CA SER A 79 -0.41 -19.17 5.61
C SER A 79 -0.49 -18.58 4.21
N ASP A 80 -1.29 -19.17 3.32
CA ASP A 80 -1.59 -18.60 2.00
C ASP A 80 -2.27 -17.24 2.15
N PHE A 81 -1.89 -16.27 1.33
CA PHE A 81 -2.49 -14.94 1.31
C PHE A 81 -2.50 -14.36 -0.10
N ARG A 82 -3.19 -13.25 -0.29
CA ARG A 82 -3.07 -12.43 -1.49
C ARG A 82 -2.59 -11.04 -1.11
N ILE A 83 -1.90 -10.37 -2.02
CA ILE A 83 -1.41 -9.00 -1.82
C ILE A 83 -1.58 -8.20 -3.10
N SER A 84 -1.89 -6.91 -2.97
CA SER A 84 -2.07 -6.04 -4.12
C SER A 84 -0.80 -5.94 -4.96
N LYS A 85 -0.96 -6.12 -6.26
CA LYS A 85 0.10 -6.02 -7.27
C LYS A 85 0.76 -4.65 -7.29
N TYR A 86 -0.03 -3.60 -7.12
CA TYR A 86 0.36 -2.20 -7.07
C TYR A 86 0.04 -1.59 -5.71
N ARG A 87 0.65 -0.44 -5.41
CA ARG A 87 0.11 0.47 -4.38
C ARG A 87 -1.23 1.02 -4.83
N VAL A 88 -2.08 1.36 -3.87
CA VAL A 88 -3.32 2.08 -4.14
C VAL A 88 -2.98 3.46 -4.70
N THR A 89 -3.64 3.83 -5.78
CA THR A 89 -3.41 5.08 -6.50
C THR A 89 -4.29 6.22 -5.97
N TRP A 90 -3.92 7.47 -6.26
CA TRP A 90 -4.78 8.62 -5.97
C TRP A 90 -6.15 8.52 -6.62
N GLY A 91 -6.23 7.99 -7.84
CA GLY A 91 -7.51 7.78 -8.51
C GLY A 91 -8.43 6.82 -7.75
N GLU A 92 -7.90 5.70 -7.28
CA GLU A 92 -8.64 4.72 -6.48
C GLU A 92 -9.01 5.26 -5.10
N PHE A 93 -8.07 5.93 -4.42
CA PHE A 93 -8.28 6.46 -3.09
C PHE A 93 -9.30 7.61 -3.08
N ASN A 94 -9.20 8.55 -4.01
CA ASN A 94 -10.16 9.66 -4.15
C ASN A 94 -11.55 9.15 -4.49
N ARG A 95 -11.65 8.13 -5.37
CA ARG A 95 -12.93 7.49 -5.67
C ARG A 95 -13.55 6.84 -4.44
N TRP A 96 -12.73 6.18 -3.60
CA TRP A 96 -13.21 5.64 -2.33
C TRP A 96 -13.71 6.73 -1.39
N LEU A 97 -13.01 7.85 -1.27
CA LEU A 97 -13.48 9.00 -0.46
C LEU A 97 -14.85 9.50 -0.93
N GLU A 98 -15.02 9.67 -2.24
CA GLU A 98 -16.30 10.08 -2.83
C GLU A 98 -17.43 9.08 -2.52
N ILE A 99 -17.18 7.78 -2.67
CA ILE A 99 -18.13 6.71 -2.30
C ILE A 99 -18.51 6.78 -0.81
N GLN A 100 -17.59 7.18 0.06
CA GLN A 100 -17.84 7.37 1.50
C GLN A 100 -18.48 8.73 1.82
N GLY A 101 -18.80 9.57 0.84
CA GLY A 101 -19.30 10.94 1.05
C GLY A 101 -18.25 11.87 1.68
N ARG A 102 -16.96 11.51 1.57
CA ARG A 102 -15.83 12.33 2.01
C ARG A 102 -15.30 13.16 0.84
N VAL A 103 -14.78 14.34 1.16
CA VAL A 103 -14.08 15.17 0.17
C VAL A 103 -12.68 14.56 -0.08
N PRO A 104 -12.21 14.48 -1.33
CA PRO A 104 -10.83 14.14 -1.64
C PRO A 104 -9.85 15.00 -0.82
N ASN A 105 -8.69 14.44 -0.51
CA ASN A 105 -7.69 15.10 0.34
C ASN A 105 -7.24 16.43 -0.27
N ASP A 106 -7.73 17.56 0.26
CA ASP A 106 -7.53 18.89 -0.31
C ASP A 106 -6.14 19.47 -0.01
N TYR A 107 -5.46 18.96 1.04
CA TYR A 107 -4.18 19.55 1.47
C TYR A 107 -3.14 19.61 0.34
N PHE A 108 -2.91 18.48 -0.34
CA PHE A 108 -1.98 18.46 -1.46
C PHE A 108 -2.53 19.16 -2.71
N GLN A 109 -3.85 19.19 -2.88
CA GLN A 109 -4.47 19.89 -4.01
C GLN A 109 -4.35 21.40 -3.88
N GLU A 110 -4.48 21.95 -2.68
CA GLU A 110 -4.22 23.38 -2.43
C GLU A 110 -2.78 23.75 -2.79
N MET A 111 -1.80 22.96 -2.31
CA MET A 111 -0.40 23.16 -2.67
C MET A 111 -0.15 23.02 -4.18
N ALA A 112 -0.80 22.08 -4.85
CA ALA A 112 -0.66 21.86 -6.29
C ALA A 112 -1.30 22.96 -7.13
N ASN A 113 -2.23 23.74 -6.56
CA ASN A 113 -2.83 24.89 -7.22
C ASN A 113 -2.02 26.18 -7.06
N ASP A 114 -0.98 26.16 -6.19
CA ASP A 114 -0.04 27.27 -6.11
C ASP A 114 0.70 27.45 -7.44
N SER A 115 0.89 28.68 -7.84
CA SER A 115 1.61 29.05 -9.07
C SER A 115 3.13 28.93 -8.94
N ASP A 116 3.64 28.61 -7.76
CA ASP A 116 5.06 28.44 -7.51
C ASP A 116 5.62 27.26 -8.33
N PRO A 117 6.67 27.48 -9.13
CA PRO A 117 7.32 26.42 -9.91
C PRO A 117 7.79 25.22 -9.06
N ASP A 118 8.10 25.43 -7.80
CA ASP A 118 8.54 24.35 -6.89
C ASP A 118 7.44 23.31 -6.65
N TYR A 119 6.17 23.65 -6.89
CA TYR A 119 5.05 22.70 -6.80
C TYR A 119 4.70 21.99 -8.12
N ALA A 120 5.42 22.23 -9.20
CA ALA A 120 5.14 21.56 -10.48
C ALA A 120 5.28 20.03 -10.39
N SER A 121 6.29 19.56 -9.66
CA SER A 121 6.52 18.13 -9.41
C SER A 121 5.43 17.50 -8.52
N LEU A 122 4.92 18.27 -7.55
CA LEU A 122 3.80 17.85 -6.71
C LEU A 122 2.54 17.61 -7.54
N LYS A 123 2.22 18.52 -8.46
CA LYS A 123 1.07 18.41 -9.37
C LYS A 123 1.09 17.11 -10.18
N ILE A 124 2.26 16.73 -10.66
CA ILE A 124 2.46 15.47 -11.40
C ILE A 124 2.24 14.29 -10.46
N ALA A 125 2.81 14.32 -9.27
CA ALA A 125 2.73 13.25 -8.28
C ALA A 125 1.32 13.02 -7.68
N LEU A 126 0.40 13.96 -7.87
CA LEU A 126 -1.02 13.83 -7.51
C LEU A 126 -1.89 13.26 -8.65
N GLY A 127 -1.29 12.88 -9.77
CA GLY A 127 -2.00 12.25 -10.88
C GLY A 127 -2.68 10.93 -10.48
N ASN A 128 -3.78 10.62 -11.11
CA ASN A 128 -4.65 9.48 -10.76
C ASN A 128 -3.92 8.12 -10.69
N ASN A 129 -2.85 7.95 -11.47
CA ASN A 129 -2.09 6.70 -11.54
C ASN A 129 -0.86 6.67 -10.61
N TYR A 130 -0.66 7.69 -9.80
CA TYR A 130 0.45 7.78 -8.85
C TYR A 130 0.05 7.20 -7.49
N PRO A 131 1.03 6.66 -6.71
CA PRO A 131 0.74 6.14 -5.37
C PRO A 131 0.10 7.20 -4.47
N ALA A 132 -1.01 6.86 -3.83
CA ALA A 132 -1.65 7.72 -2.85
C ALA A 132 -0.81 7.80 -1.57
N SER A 133 -0.40 9.01 -1.16
CA SER A 133 0.28 9.26 0.10
C SER A 133 -0.72 9.69 1.15
N VAL A 134 -0.95 8.84 2.13
CA VAL A 134 -2.04 8.98 3.10
C VAL A 134 -1.58 8.60 4.51
N SER A 135 -2.40 8.89 5.53
CA SER A 135 -2.16 8.40 6.89
C SER A 135 -2.32 6.88 6.97
N TRP A 136 -1.73 6.25 7.97
CA TRP A 136 -1.93 4.83 8.23
C TRP A 136 -3.40 4.49 8.48
N GLN A 137 -4.12 5.36 9.20
CA GLN A 137 -5.53 5.19 9.49
C GLN A 137 -6.38 5.13 8.22
N ASP A 138 -6.14 6.06 7.30
CA ASP A 138 -6.87 6.10 6.03
C ASP A 138 -6.49 4.91 5.12
N ALA A 139 -5.22 4.52 5.11
CA ALA A 139 -4.76 3.33 4.40
C ALA A 139 -5.46 2.05 4.90
N GLN A 140 -5.52 1.87 6.23
CA GLN A 140 -6.21 0.74 6.83
C GLN A 140 -7.72 0.80 6.61
N ALA A 141 -8.32 1.99 6.72
CA ALA A 141 -9.75 2.17 6.50
C ALA A 141 -10.15 1.78 5.07
N TYR A 142 -9.34 2.14 4.07
CA TYR A 142 -9.54 1.72 2.67
C TYR A 142 -9.49 0.19 2.53
N CYS A 143 -8.44 -0.46 3.02
CA CYS A 143 -8.29 -1.91 2.90
C CYS A 143 -9.42 -2.67 3.61
N ARG A 144 -9.82 -2.24 4.80
CA ARG A 144 -10.95 -2.84 5.54
C ARG A 144 -12.29 -2.60 4.87
N TRP A 145 -12.49 -1.42 4.28
CA TRP A 145 -13.67 -1.15 3.47
C TRP A 145 -13.73 -2.10 2.26
N LEU A 146 -12.60 -2.29 1.56
CA LEU A 146 -12.52 -3.23 0.45
C LEU A 146 -12.88 -4.66 0.90
N GLY A 147 -12.37 -5.07 2.07
CA GLY A 147 -12.71 -6.35 2.69
C GLY A 147 -14.21 -6.49 2.95
N LYS A 148 -14.81 -5.48 3.59
CA LYS A 148 -16.26 -5.46 3.88
C LYS A 148 -17.11 -5.49 2.59
N ALA A 149 -16.74 -4.67 1.60
CA ALA A 149 -17.48 -4.57 0.35
C ALA A 149 -17.40 -5.84 -0.51
N SER A 150 -16.30 -6.59 -0.40
CA SER A 150 -16.08 -7.85 -1.13
C SER A 150 -16.46 -9.11 -0.36
N GLY A 151 -16.77 -9.01 0.94
CA GLY A 151 -16.98 -10.17 1.82
C GLY A 151 -15.71 -10.97 2.12
N ARG A 152 -14.52 -10.35 2.03
CA ARG A 152 -13.20 -10.98 2.21
C ARG A 152 -12.45 -10.41 3.44
N HIS A 153 -11.46 -11.14 3.93
CA HIS A 153 -10.61 -10.70 5.04
C HIS A 153 -9.41 -9.89 4.53
N ILE A 154 -9.65 -8.61 4.17
CA ILE A 154 -8.64 -7.71 3.61
C ILE A 154 -8.30 -6.62 4.65
N ASP A 155 -6.99 -6.39 4.85
CA ASP A 155 -6.41 -5.33 5.67
C ASP A 155 -5.06 -4.90 5.05
N LEU A 156 -4.29 -4.06 5.71
CA LEU A 156 -2.89 -3.85 5.39
C LEU A 156 -2.11 -5.18 5.60
N PRO A 157 -1.05 -5.44 4.81
CA PRO A 157 -0.21 -6.61 5.03
C PRO A 157 0.47 -6.57 6.40
N THR A 158 0.75 -7.75 6.98
CA THR A 158 1.71 -7.83 8.07
C THR A 158 3.13 -7.59 7.55
N GLU A 159 4.05 -7.25 8.43
CA GLU A 159 5.46 -7.07 8.07
C GLU A 159 6.04 -8.35 7.46
N ALA A 160 5.70 -9.49 8.03
CA ALA A 160 6.13 -10.79 7.53
C ALA A 160 5.55 -11.12 6.15
N GLN A 161 4.27 -10.84 5.90
CA GLN A 161 3.66 -11.01 4.58
C GLN A 161 4.34 -10.13 3.54
N TRP A 162 4.60 -8.87 3.89
CA TRP A 162 5.26 -7.93 3.00
C TRP A 162 6.69 -8.41 2.64
N GLU A 163 7.52 -8.75 3.63
CA GLU A 163 8.90 -9.19 3.38
C GLU A 163 8.94 -10.51 2.59
N TYR A 164 8.07 -11.46 2.95
CA TYR A 164 7.97 -12.74 2.23
C TYR A 164 7.63 -12.54 0.75
N ALA A 165 6.67 -11.68 0.46
CA ALA A 165 6.26 -11.34 -0.90
C ALA A 165 7.33 -10.52 -1.64
N ALA A 166 7.94 -9.54 -1.00
CA ALA A 166 9.03 -8.74 -1.55
C ALA A 166 10.21 -9.60 -1.99
N ARG A 167 10.53 -10.63 -1.22
CA ARG A 167 11.58 -11.62 -1.45
C ARG A 167 11.08 -12.85 -2.23
N SER A 168 10.02 -12.71 -3.00
CA SER A 168 9.48 -13.76 -3.86
C SER A 168 9.35 -15.11 -3.16
N ARG A 169 8.58 -15.13 -2.08
CA ARG A 169 8.39 -16.24 -1.12
C ARG A 169 9.63 -16.52 -0.27
N GLY A 170 10.22 -15.44 0.25
CA GLY A 170 11.28 -15.51 1.26
C GLY A 170 12.64 -16.00 0.76
N GLN A 171 12.91 -15.86 -0.54
CA GLN A 171 14.23 -16.12 -1.11
C GLN A 171 15.27 -15.11 -0.57
N PHE A 172 16.55 -15.40 -0.68
CA PHE A 172 17.62 -14.50 -0.29
C PHE A 172 17.85 -13.40 -1.35
N LEU A 173 16.81 -12.59 -1.56
CA LEU A 173 16.82 -11.47 -2.50
C LEU A 173 16.90 -10.18 -1.72
N ILE A 174 18.03 -9.49 -1.80
CA ILE A 174 18.24 -8.18 -1.16
C ILE A 174 17.54 -7.06 -1.94
N PHE A 175 17.41 -7.23 -3.24
CA PHE A 175 16.60 -6.40 -4.12
C PHE A 175 15.33 -7.14 -4.53
N GLY A 176 14.19 -6.46 -4.50
CA GLY A 176 12.89 -7.03 -4.82
C GLY A 176 12.66 -7.20 -6.33
N ASN A 177 13.60 -7.81 -7.05
CA ASN A 177 13.54 -8.07 -8.48
C ASN A 177 13.97 -9.50 -8.83
N SER A 178 13.96 -9.83 -10.12
CA SER A 178 14.18 -11.20 -10.60
C SER A 178 15.64 -11.65 -10.57
N ASP A 179 16.60 -10.74 -10.64
CA ASP A 179 18.03 -11.06 -10.74
C ASP A 179 18.85 -10.66 -9.51
N ASN A 180 18.19 -10.14 -8.49
CA ASN A 180 18.79 -9.69 -7.22
C ASN A 180 19.92 -8.65 -7.43
N ARG A 181 19.77 -7.78 -8.42
CA ARG A 181 20.74 -6.73 -8.75
C ARG A 181 20.12 -5.35 -8.72
N TYR A 182 20.93 -4.36 -8.39
CA TYR A 182 20.57 -2.96 -8.51
C TYR A 182 20.86 -2.48 -9.95
N HIS A 183 19.81 -2.06 -10.66
CA HIS A 183 19.93 -1.53 -12.01
C HIS A 183 19.87 -0.01 -11.98
N TYR A 184 21.03 0.62 -12.19
CA TYR A 184 21.21 2.07 -12.08
C TYR A 184 21.00 2.81 -13.41
N GLU A 185 21.39 2.21 -14.53
CA GLU A 185 21.64 2.94 -15.78
C GLU A 185 20.54 2.81 -16.85
N ASN A 186 19.54 1.97 -16.65
CA ASN A 186 18.53 1.71 -17.69
C ASN A 186 17.11 1.87 -17.11
N ASP A 187 16.40 2.91 -17.54
CA ASP A 187 15.04 3.22 -17.10
C ASP A 187 14.08 2.03 -17.25
N ASN A 188 14.24 1.19 -18.26
CA ASN A 188 13.42 0.00 -18.47
C ASN A 188 13.81 -1.19 -17.59
N ALA A 189 15.00 -1.18 -17.04
CA ALA A 189 15.51 -2.22 -16.13
C ALA A 189 15.56 -1.76 -14.66
N ARG A 190 15.31 -0.47 -14.40
CA ARG A 190 15.20 0.05 -13.03
C ARG A 190 14.09 -0.69 -12.30
N ASN A 191 14.41 -1.15 -11.13
CA ASN A 191 13.52 -1.84 -10.24
C ASN A 191 13.35 -1.11 -8.91
N ILE A 192 14.10 -0.02 -8.72
CA ILE A 192 14.09 0.82 -7.53
C ILE A 192 14.07 2.28 -7.98
N ALA A 193 12.99 2.98 -7.65
CA ALA A 193 12.90 4.41 -7.90
C ALA A 193 13.88 5.18 -6.99
N PRO A 194 14.54 6.23 -7.50
CA PRO A 194 15.19 7.22 -6.66
C PRO A 194 14.17 7.86 -5.68
N SER A 195 14.62 8.28 -4.51
CA SER A 195 13.76 8.94 -3.49
C SER A 195 13.11 10.23 -3.97
N THR A 196 13.69 10.84 -4.98
CA THR A 196 13.26 12.12 -5.55
C THR A 196 12.29 11.98 -6.73
N GLU A 197 12.02 10.75 -7.19
CA GLU A 197 11.13 10.50 -8.31
C GLU A 197 9.85 9.81 -7.86
N ASN A 198 8.70 10.41 -8.19
CA ASN A 198 7.41 9.74 -8.18
C ASN A 198 7.02 9.40 -9.62
N ARG A 199 6.58 8.17 -9.83
CA ARG A 199 6.13 7.66 -11.13
C ARG A 199 4.74 7.02 -10.99
N PRO A 200 3.98 6.89 -12.07
CA PRO A 200 2.80 6.05 -12.08
C PRO A 200 3.12 4.65 -11.54
N VAL A 201 2.19 4.04 -10.83
CA VAL A 201 2.39 2.67 -10.33
C VAL A 201 2.69 1.71 -11.48
N GLY A 202 3.58 0.74 -11.24
CA GLY A 202 3.97 -0.23 -12.26
C GLY A 202 4.97 0.30 -13.30
N SER A 203 5.58 1.46 -13.08
CA SER A 203 6.61 2.02 -13.98
C SER A 203 7.94 1.26 -13.95
N TYR A 204 8.17 0.45 -12.93
CA TYR A 204 9.39 -0.33 -12.75
C TYR A 204 9.12 -1.82 -12.93
N ALA A 205 10.16 -2.61 -13.22
CA ALA A 205 10.01 -4.04 -13.41
C ALA A 205 9.50 -4.72 -12.13
N PRO A 206 8.55 -5.67 -12.24
CA PRO A 206 8.02 -6.40 -11.08
C PRO A 206 9.04 -7.40 -10.54
N ASN A 207 8.82 -7.85 -9.30
CA ASN A 207 9.50 -9.03 -8.79
C ASN A 207 8.96 -10.33 -9.44
N PRO A 208 9.57 -11.50 -9.20
CA PRO A 208 9.10 -12.78 -9.77
C PRO A 208 7.65 -13.17 -9.44
N LEU A 209 7.05 -12.60 -8.41
CA LEU A 209 5.63 -12.78 -8.10
C LEU A 209 4.71 -11.83 -8.89
N GLY A 210 5.26 -10.91 -9.66
CA GLY A 210 4.49 -9.89 -10.37
C GLY A 210 4.09 -8.69 -9.51
N LEU A 211 4.76 -8.44 -8.38
CA LEU A 211 4.54 -7.27 -7.54
C LEU A 211 5.43 -6.13 -8.00
N TYR A 212 4.83 -4.97 -8.20
CA TYR A 212 5.50 -3.76 -8.67
C TYR A 212 5.84 -2.81 -7.51
N ASP A 213 6.85 -1.98 -7.72
CA ASP A 213 7.24 -0.89 -6.81
C ASP A 213 7.50 -1.39 -5.38
N ILE A 214 8.10 -2.56 -5.23
CA ILE A 214 8.42 -3.14 -3.91
C ILE A 214 9.47 -2.30 -3.18
N GLN A 215 10.38 -1.68 -3.92
CA GLN A 215 11.39 -0.78 -3.39
C GLN A 215 11.38 0.52 -4.20
N GLY A 216 11.30 1.63 -3.50
CA GLY A 216 11.15 2.94 -4.14
C GLY A 216 9.75 3.23 -4.69
N ASN A 217 9.60 4.34 -5.38
CA ASN A 217 8.32 4.93 -5.77
C ASN A 217 7.37 5.12 -4.56
N GLY A 218 7.94 5.45 -3.40
CA GLY A 218 7.28 5.51 -2.10
C GLY A 218 7.57 4.28 -1.22
N ALA A 219 7.07 4.32 0.01
CA ALA A 219 7.07 3.23 0.97
C ALA A 219 5.65 2.69 1.15
N ASP A 220 5.53 1.50 1.75
CA ASP A 220 4.25 0.89 2.10
C ASP A 220 3.99 0.98 3.60
N TRP A 221 2.83 1.48 3.99
CA TRP A 221 2.30 1.28 5.33
C TRP A 221 2.04 -0.19 5.61
N ILE A 222 2.49 -0.63 6.78
CA ILE A 222 2.32 -2.00 7.29
C ILE A 222 1.35 -1.99 8.46
N ARG A 223 0.63 -3.09 8.66
CA ARG A 223 -0.35 -3.21 9.75
C ARG A 223 0.30 -3.19 11.13
N ASP A 224 1.51 -3.74 11.24
CA ASP A 224 2.21 -3.99 12.49
C ASP A 224 2.62 -2.68 13.19
N TRP A 225 2.50 -2.66 14.51
CA TRP A 225 3.21 -1.71 15.32
C TRP A 225 4.72 -1.95 15.23
N TYR A 226 5.49 -0.89 15.32
CA TYR A 226 6.94 -0.99 15.31
C TYR A 226 7.50 -1.15 16.73
N ALA A 227 8.33 -2.18 16.93
CA ALA A 227 9.25 -2.29 18.05
C ALA A 227 10.61 -2.78 17.53
N ALA A 228 11.69 -2.13 17.95
CA ALA A 228 13.02 -2.43 17.45
C ALA A 228 13.50 -3.84 17.85
N ASP A 229 13.00 -4.37 18.96
CA ASP A 229 13.34 -5.69 19.50
C ASP A 229 12.37 -6.82 19.08
N TYR A 230 11.36 -6.51 18.26
CA TYR A 230 10.28 -7.47 17.98
C TYR A 230 10.78 -8.79 17.38
N TYR A 231 11.79 -8.76 16.51
CA TYR A 231 12.31 -9.96 15.84
C TYR A 231 12.89 -10.99 16.83
N SER A 232 13.36 -10.56 18.01
CA SER A 232 13.87 -11.47 19.05
C SER A 232 12.76 -12.27 19.77
N ARG A 233 11.49 -11.85 19.64
CA ARG A 233 10.33 -12.43 20.34
C ARG A 233 9.14 -12.71 19.41
N SER A 234 9.35 -12.55 18.10
CA SER A 234 8.32 -12.80 17.09
C SER A 234 7.88 -14.27 17.14
N PRO A 235 6.58 -14.58 17.17
CA PRO A 235 6.11 -15.95 17.00
C PRO A 235 6.44 -16.44 15.59
N GLU A 236 6.67 -17.75 15.45
CA GLU A 236 7.00 -18.33 14.14
C GLU A 236 5.82 -18.33 13.17
N ASN A 237 4.58 -18.57 13.67
CA ASN A 237 3.42 -18.77 12.81
C ASN A 237 2.62 -17.47 12.65
N ASP A 238 2.48 -17.00 11.41
CA ASP A 238 1.67 -15.84 11.00
C ASP A 238 1.82 -14.63 11.96
N PRO A 239 3.04 -14.13 12.23
CA PRO A 239 3.27 -13.04 13.18
C PRO A 239 2.49 -11.79 12.80
N GLN A 240 1.96 -11.10 13.81
CA GLN A 240 1.04 -9.98 13.66
C GLN A 240 1.63 -8.63 14.12
N GLY A 241 2.91 -8.62 14.49
CA GLY A 241 3.55 -7.49 15.16
C GLY A 241 3.26 -7.40 16.65
N PRO A 242 3.81 -6.41 17.35
CA PRO A 242 3.46 -6.08 18.72
C PRO A 242 1.99 -5.71 18.86
N ASP A 243 1.41 -5.92 20.05
CA ASP A 243 0.00 -5.60 20.33
C ASP A 243 -0.26 -4.08 20.31
N ASP A 244 0.72 -3.28 20.72
CA ASP A 244 0.68 -1.82 20.79
C ASP A 244 2.00 -1.16 20.38
N GLY A 245 2.00 0.16 20.26
CA GLY A 245 3.18 0.96 19.94
C GLY A 245 2.82 2.40 19.56
N ASP A 246 3.84 3.23 19.43
CA ASP A 246 3.70 4.65 19.04
C ASP A 246 3.81 4.87 17.52
N LYS A 247 4.46 3.93 16.83
CA LYS A 247 4.74 4.02 15.39
C LYS A 247 4.31 2.74 14.68
N ARG A 248 3.94 2.89 13.43
CA ARG A 248 3.69 1.78 12.50
C ARG A 248 4.93 1.48 11.68
N VAL A 249 5.09 0.23 11.32
CA VAL A 249 6.14 -0.19 10.37
C VAL A 249 5.86 0.38 8.99
N ILE A 250 6.90 0.81 8.31
CA ILE A 250 6.90 1.12 6.87
C ILE A 250 7.98 0.29 6.17
N ARG A 251 7.71 -0.13 4.94
CA ARG A 251 8.60 -0.97 4.14
C ARG A 251 8.74 -0.43 2.71
N GLY A 252 9.75 -0.88 1.99
CA GLY A 252 9.95 -0.48 0.59
C GLY A 252 10.62 0.87 0.41
N LEU A 253 11.36 1.33 1.42
CA LEU A 253 12.11 2.58 1.38
C LEU A 253 13.07 2.60 0.17
N PRO A 254 13.28 3.78 -0.44
CA PRO A 254 14.23 3.92 -1.54
C PRO A 254 15.69 3.81 -1.05
N ARG A 255 16.59 3.34 -1.91
CA ARG A 255 17.98 3.07 -1.55
C ARG A 255 18.79 4.33 -1.21
N ASP A 256 18.54 5.43 -1.88
CA ASP A 256 19.24 6.71 -1.68
C ASP A 256 18.88 7.40 -0.35
N ALA A 257 17.86 6.90 0.37
CA ALA A 257 17.63 7.23 1.76
C ALA A 257 18.54 6.45 2.73
N GLY A 258 19.58 5.77 2.19
CA GLY A 258 20.64 5.07 2.92
C GLY A 258 20.63 3.54 2.83
N GLU A 259 19.50 2.85 2.77
CA GLU A 259 19.46 1.38 2.88
C GLU A 259 18.16 0.75 2.36
N GLY A 260 17.75 1.07 1.13
CA GLY A 260 16.54 0.52 0.53
C GLY A 260 16.63 -0.95 0.14
N TYR A 261 16.75 -1.85 1.10
CA TYR A 261 16.73 -3.29 0.89
C TYR A 261 15.38 -3.91 1.25
N THR A 262 15.11 -5.11 0.76
CA THR A 262 13.90 -5.87 1.12
C THR A 262 13.80 -6.18 2.61
N ILE A 263 14.92 -6.12 3.34
CA ILE A 263 15.03 -6.34 4.78
C ILE A 263 15.01 -5.04 5.60
N THR A 264 15.06 -3.88 4.94
CA THR A 264 15.07 -2.59 5.64
C THR A 264 13.72 -2.31 6.27
N ARG A 265 13.74 -1.98 7.55
CA ARG A 265 12.59 -1.54 8.33
C ARG A 265 12.62 -0.03 8.51
N GLY A 266 11.47 0.58 8.41
CA GLY A 266 11.25 1.96 8.81
C GLY A 266 10.07 2.05 9.75
N SER A 267 9.89 3.19 10.37
CA SER A 267 8.74 3.43 11.25
C SER A 267 8.31 4.88 11.23
N MET A 268 7.00 5.10 11.36
CA MET A 268 6.41 6.44 11.35
C MET A 268 5.17 6.50 12.22
N LYS A 269 4.86 7.68 12.77
CA LYS A 269 3.60 7.89 13.49
C LYS A 269 2.43 7.68 12.55
N PRO A 270 1.35 7.04 13.01
CA PRO A 270 0.24 6.63 12.15
C PRO A 270 -0.55 7.79 11.53
N ASP A 271 -0.51 8.96 12.11
CA ASP A 271 -1.16 10.19 11.64
C ASP A 271 -0.32 11.00 10.65
N THR A 272 0.92 10.57 10.41
CA THR A 272 1.82 11.28 9.50
C THR A 272 1.39 11.07 8.05
N VAL A 273 1.30 12.16 7.30
CA VAL A 273 1.16 12.16 5.84
C VAL A 273 2.40 12.81 5.27
N GLN A 274 3.14 12.06 4.46
CA GLN A 274 4.32 12.58 3.76
C GLN A 274 3.93 13.02 2.36
N GLY A 275 4.34 14.23 1.98
CA GLY A 275 4.04 14.78 0.65
C GLY A 275 5.09 14.43 -0.39
N PRO A 276 4.67 14.16 -1.64
CA PRO A 276 5.56 14.15 -2.77
C PRO A 276 6.24 15.53 -2.96
N PRO A 277 7.39 15.66 -3.67
CA PRO A 277 8.00 14.58 -4.44
C PRO A 277 9.00 13.73 -3.65
N SER A 278 9.42 14.14 -2.46
CA SER A 278 10.61 13.56 -1.82
C SER A 278 10.36 12.30 -1.00
N ARG A 279 9.17 12.13 -0.47
CA ARG A 279 8.83 10.96 0.37
C ARG A 279 7.34 10.67 0.31
N THR A 280 6.95 9.67 -0.43
CA THR A 280 5.58 9.17 -0.47
C THR A 280 5.46 7.95 0.43
N THR A 281 4.52 7.94 1.37
CA THR A 281 4.15 6.72 2.10
C THR A 281 2.73 6.34 1.71
N GLY A 282 2.67 5.40 0.77
CA GLY A 282 1.44 4.81 0.28
C GLY A 282 1.13 3.50 0.99
N PHE A 283 0.37 2.64 0.33
CA PHE A 283 0.00 1.34 0.87
C PHE A 283 -0.47 0.39 -0.22
N ARG A 284 -0.46 -0.89 0.12
CA ARG A 284 -1.13 -1.97 -0.60
C ARG A 284 -1.94 -2.80 0.36
N CYS A 285 -3.01 -3.45 -0.13
CA CYS A 285 -3.85 -4.30 0.71
C CYS A 285 -3.40 -5.77 0.62
N ALA A 286 -3.69 -6.55 1.66
CA ALA A 286 -3.51 -7.99 1.68
C ALA A 286 -4.78 -8.69 2.17
N GLU A 287 -5.07 -9.85 1.56
CA GLU A 287 -6.17 -10.75 1.95
C GLU A 287 -5.60 -11.98 2.65
N ASN A 288 -6.05 -12.23 3.85
CA ASN A 288 -5.80 -13.50 4.54
C ASN A 288 -6.75 -14.57 4.00
N ILE A 289 -6.21 -15.59 3.36
CA ILE A 289 -7.00 -16.72 2.85
C ILE A 289 -7.22 -17.66 4.04
N SER A 290 -8.44 -17.66 4.57
CA SER A 290 -8.81 -18.67 5.58
C SER A 290 -8.65 -20.06 4.94
N SER A 291 -7.81 -20.92 5.55
CA SER A 291 -7.80 -22.33 5.19
C SER A 291 -9.23 -22.85 5.31
N ALA A 292 -9.78 -23.35 4.22
CA ALA A 292 -11.04 -24.08 4.31
C ALA A 292 -10.82 -25.21 5.33
N LYS A 293 -11.58 -25.17 6.43
CA LYS A 293 -11.59 -26.23 7.44
C LYS A 293 -12.29 -27.46 6.88
#